data_1cc36a2b65a599cf9fa02bebf375b5d2
#
_entry.id   1cc36a2b65a599cf9fa02bebf375b5d2
#
_cell.length_a   1.000
_cell.length_b   1.000
_cell.length_c   1.000
_cell.angle_alpha   90.00
_cell.angle_beta   90.00
_cell.angle_gamma   90.00
#
_symmetry.space_group_name_H-M   'P 1'
#
loop_
_entity.id
_entity.type
_entity.pdbx_description
1 polymer ?
#
loop_
_entity_poly.entity_id
_entity_poly.type
_entity_poly.pdbx_seq_one_letter_code
_entity_poly.pdbx_strand_id
1 'polypeptide(L)'
;MSAAKKADGEAEALTKIAAMPEPCRAMGERIHALIRRTAPELQPTTWYGMPAYAKDGKVICFFRADTYMTFGLTENANLSPEEGAPHRLRESSWFFTELDDATEAKLAEIVRKAAS
;
A
#
# COMPACT_ATOMS: atom_id res chain seq x y z
N MET A 1 -4.95 10.76 17.50
CA MET A 1 -5.94 10.94 16.41
C MET A 1 -7.29 10.39 16.87
N SER A 2 -8.36 11.11 16.62
CA SER A 2 -9.70 10.67 17.03
C SER A 2 -10.18 9.50 16.17
N ALA A 3 -11.12 8.71 16.71
CA ALA A 3 -11.72 7.59 15.97
C ALA A 3 -12.46 8.05 14.71
N ALA A 4 -13.13 9.22 14.80
CA ALA A 4 -13.83 9.80 13.63
C ALA A 4 -12.86 10.12 12.50
N LYS A 5 -11.68 10.67 12.83
CA LYS A 5 -10.67 11.00 11.84
C LYS A 5 -10.08 9.77 11.17
N LYS A 6 -9.91 8.67 11.92
CA LYS A 6 -9.47 7.38 11.38
C LYS A 6 -10.52 6.79 10.44
N ALA A 7 -11.80 6.85 10.84
CA ALA A 7 -12.90 6.37 10.02
C ALA A 7 -13.01 7.18 8.72
N ASP A 8 -12.81 8.52 8.79
CA ASP A 8 -12.84 9.38 7.62
C ASP A 8 -11.70 9.04 6.65
N GLY A 9 -10.51 8.76 7.17
CA GLY A 9 -9.37 8.36 6.35
C GLY A 9 -9.62 7.06 5.59
N GLU A 10 -10.19 6.06 6.24
CA GLU A 10 -10.54 4.82 5.58
C GLU A 10 -11.64 5.03 4.53
N ALA A 11 -12.66 5.82 4.85
CA ALA A 11 -13.73 6.13 3.89
C ALA A 11 -13.17 6.84 2.66
N GLU A 12 -12.24 7.77 2.84
CA GLU A 12 -11.58 8.48 1.73
C GLU A 12 -10.78 7.52 0.86
N ALA A 13 -10.01 6.63 1.48
CA ALA A 13 -9.23 5.63 0.73
C ALA A 13 -10.15 4.71 -0.07
N LEU A 14 -11.22 4.22 0.54
CA LEU A 14 -12.20 3.35 -0.13
C LEU A 14 -12.90 4.08 -1.28
N THR A 15 -13.18 5.37 -1.14
CA THR A 15 -13.77 6.17 -2.20
C THR A 15 -12.83 6.24 -3.42
N LYS A 16 -11.54 6.41 -3.18
CA LYS A 16 -10.56 6.44 -4.27
C LYS A 16 -10.45 5.08 -4.97
N ILE A 17 -10.51 4.00 -4.21
CA ILE A 17 -10.49 2.65 -4.78
C ILE A 17 -11.75 2.42 -5.63
N ALA A 18 -12.91 2.82 -5.12
CA ALA A 18 -14.18 2.66 -5.84
C ALA A 18 -14.21 3.44 -7.16
N ALA A 19 -13.44 4.50 -7.27
CA ALA A 19 -13.34 5.31 -8.48
C ALA A 19 -12.39 4.72 -9.53
N MET A 20 -11.63 3.68 -9.20
CA MET A 20 -10.70 3.07 -10.13
C MET A 20 -11.46 2.27 -11.21
N PRO A 21 -10.98 2.26 -12.45
CA PRO A 21 -11.56 1.37 -13.47
C PRO A 21 -11.18 -0.08 -13.19
N GLU A 22 -12.00 -1.03 -13.64
CA GLU A 22 -11.62 -2.42 -13.59
C GLU A 22 -10.55 -2.72 -14.63
N PRO A 23 -9.63 -3.66 -14.38
CA PRO A 23 -9.56 -4.54 -13.21
C PRO A 23 -8.87 -3.94 -11.98
N CYS A 24 -8.43 -2.70 -12.05
CA CYS A 24 -7.69 -2.06 -10.95
C CYS A 24 -8.54 -1.92 -9.69
N ARG A 25 -9.85 -1.68 -9.83
CA ARG A 25 -10.73 -1.57 -8.66
C ARG A 25 -10.73 -2.85 -7.83
N ALA A 26 -10.90 -4.00 -8.47
CA ALA A 26 -10.89 -5.28 -7.75
C ALA A 26 -9.53 -5.55 -7.10
N MET A 27 -8.44 -5.23 -7.80
CA MET A 27 -7.10 -5.35 -7.23
C MET A 27 -6.92 -4.41 -6.04
N GLY A 28 -7.38 -3.18 -6.16
CA GLY A 28 -7.29 -2.19 -5.07
C GLY A 28 -8.05 -2.64 -3.82
N GLU A 29 -9.22 -3.22 -4.00
CA GLU A 29 -10.00 -3.75 -2.87
C GLU A 29 -9.24 -4.88 -2.17
N ARG A 30 -8.60 -5.76 -2.93
CA ARG A 30 -7.81 -6.86 -2.37
C ARG A 30 -6.55 -6.34 -1.67
N ILE A 31 -5.89 -5.34 -2.24
CA ILE A 31 -4.70 -4.73 -1.61
C ILE A 31 -5.08 -4.06 -0.31
N HIS A 32 -6.19 -3.33 -0.29
CA HIS A 32 -6.68 -2.71 0.94
C HIS A 32 -6.91 -3.75 2.04
N ALA A 33 -7.62 -4.83 1.72
CA ALA A 33 -7.88 -5.90 2.66
C ALA A 33 -6.58 -6.56 3.15
N LEU A 34 -5.64 -6.76 2.24
CA LEU A 34 -4.33 -7.35 2.55
C LEU A 34 -3.57 -6.48 3.55
N ILE A 35 -3.53 -5.17 3.32
CA ILE A 35 -2.82 -4.25 4.21
C ILE A 35 -3.47 -4.22 5.58
N ARG A 36 -4.82 -4.19 5.62
CA ARG A 36 -5.56 -4.15 6.88
C ARG A 36 -5.31 -5.38 7.75
N ARG A 37 -5.15 -6.57 7.14
CA ARG A 37 -4.89 -7.78 7.93
C ARG A 37 -3.39 -8.02 8.20
N THR A 38 -2.51 -7.55 7.31
CA THR A 38 -1.05 -7.78 7.44
C THR A 38 -0.39 -6.78 8.37
N ALA A 39 -0.80 -5.52 8.29
CA ALA A 39 -0.25 -4.43 9.08
C ALA A 39 -1.38 -3.57 9.66
N PRO A 40 -2.14 -4.10 10.64
CA PRO A 40 -3.31 -3.40 11.18
C PRO A 40 -2.96 -2.09 11.88
N GLU A 41 -1.71 -1.87 12.24
CA GLU A 41 -1.25 -0.61 12.82
C GLU A 41 -1.21 0.53 11.81
N LEU A 42 -1.20 0.24 10.50
CA LEU A 42 -1.24 1.29 9.49
C LEU A 42 -2.65 1.86 9.37
N GLN A 43 -2.76 3.19 9.32
CA GLN A 43 -4.03 3.88 9.21
C GLN A 43 -4.31 4.25 7.76
N PRO A 44 -5.45 3.84 7.20
CA PRO A 44 -5.81 4.24 5.83
C PRO A 44 -6.00 5.75 5.75
N THR A 45 -5.54 6.32 4.66
CA THR A 45 -5.68 7.75 4.36
C THR A 45 -5.56 7.94 2.85
N THR A 46 -5.43 9.18 2.40
CA THR A 46 -5.10 9.49 1.01
C THR A 46 -3.82 10.31 0.98
N TRP A 47 -3.08 10.20 -0.11
CA TRP A 47 -1.84 10.91 -0.33
C TRP A 47 -1.74 11.24 -1.82
N TYR A 48 -1.75 12.53 -2.14
CA TYR A 48 -1.83 12.99 -3.54
C TYR A 48 -2.97 12.32 -4.32
N GLY A 49 -4.13 12.17 -3.66
CA GLY A 49 -5.31 11.57 -4.27
C GLY A 49 -5.27 10.05 -4.39
N MET A 50 -4.27 9.38 -3.86
CA MET A 50 -4.11 7.92 -3.90
C MET A 50 -4.47 7.30 -2.56
N PRO A 51 -4.99 6.06 -2.56
CA PRO A 51 -5.09 5.31 -1.30
C PRO A 51 -3.70 5.15 -0.68
N ALA A 52 -3.58 5.44 0.60
CA ALA A 52 -2.32 5.41 1.31
C ALA A 52 -2.52 4.91 2.73
N TYR A 53 -1.42 4.49 3.35
CA TYR A 53 -1.47 3.88 4.68
C TYR A 53 -0.32 4.45 5.50
N ALA A 54 -0.66 5.01 6.66
CA ALA A 54 0.27 5.81 7.46
C ALA A 54 0.51 5.20 8.83
N LYS A 55 1.68 5.47 9.37
CA LYS A 55 2.06 5.11 10.73
C LYS A 55 2.56 6.36 11.42
N ASP A 56 1.98 6.69 12.57
CA ASP A 56 2.34 7.90 13.33
C ASP A 56 2.30 9.17 12.47
N GLY A 57 1.29 9.26 11.59
CA GLY A 57 1.09 10.41 10.73
C GLY A 57 1.96 10.48 9.48
N LYS A 58 2.82 9.47 9.26
CA LYS A 58 3.71 9.41 8.10
C LYS A 58 3.26 8.30 7.16
N VAL A 59 3.08 8.64 5.88
CA VAL A 59 2.69 7.64 4.87
C VAL A 59 3.81 6.63 4.69
N ILE A 60 3.45 5.34 4.78
CA ILE A 60 4.37 4.23 4.61
C ILE A 60 4.26 3.65 3.20
N CYS A 61 3.03 3.39 2.75
CA CYS A 61 2.79 2.82 1.42
C CYS A 61 1.55 3.42 0.79
N PHE A 62 1.45 3.24 -0.52
CA PHE A 62 0.34 3.76 -1.32
C PHE A 62 0.21 2.91 -2.57
N PHE A 63 -0.92 3.06 -3.27
CA PHE A 63 -1.04 2.47 -4.60
C PHE A 63 -1.91 3.36 -5.49
N ARG A 64 -1.72 3.20 -6.79
CA ARG A 64 -2.50 3.96 -7.77
C ARG A 64 -2.77 3.11 -9.00
N ALA A 65 -3.86 3.44 -9.70
CA ALA A 65 -4.28 2.76 -10.91
C ALA A 65 -4.04 3.66 -12.12
N ASP A 66 -3.37 3.10 -13.11
CA ASP A 66 -3.27 3.67 -14.45
C ASP A 66 -3.75 2.58 -15.42
N THR A 67 -3.03 2.31 -16.50
CA THR A 67 -3.28 1.12 -17.31
C THR A 67 -2.77 -0.15 -16.60
N TYR A 68 -2.02 0.03 -15.54
CA TYR A 68 -1.52 -1.01 -14.64
C TYR A 68 -1.61 -0.48 -13.21
N MET A 69 -1.46 -1.38 -12.25
CA MET A 69 -1.42 -0.98 -10.85
C MET A 69 0.03 -0.72 -10.43
N THR A 70 0.25 0.35 -9.67
CA THR A 70 1.53 0.64 -9.03
C THR A 70 1.35 0.56 -7.52
N PHE A 71 2.19 -0.24 -6.85
CA PHE A 71 2.28 -0.25 -5.39
C PHE A 71 3.62 0.36 -5.02
N GLY A 72 3.62 1.34 -4.11
CA GLY A 72 4.82 2.08 -3.76
C GLY A 72 5.02 2.24 -2.27
N LEU A 73 6.28 2.42 -1.89
CA LEU A 73 6.71 2.72 -0.53
C LEU A 73 7.32 4.11 -0.49
N THR A 74 7.21 4.78 0.64
CA THR A 74 7.85 6.08 0.86
C THR A 74 9.15 5.89 1.65
N GLU A 75 9.88 6.98 1.81
CA GLU A 75 11.10 7.00 2.62
C GLU A 75 10.85 6.71 4.10
N ASN A 76 9.58 6.79 4.55
CA ASN A 76 9.21 6.50 5.93
C ASN A 76 9.06 4.99 6.19
N ALA A 77 9.03 4.18 5.14
CA ALA A 77 8.95 2.73 5.24
C ALA A 77 10.32 2.14 5.59
N ASN A 78 10.30 0.91 6.09
CA ASN A 78 11.55 0.16 6.24
C ASN A 78 11.99 -0.32 4.86
N LEU A 79 12.98 0.35 4.29
CA LEU A 79 13.52 0.07 2.97
C LEU A 79 14.88 -0.65 3.03
N SER A 80 15.18 -1.31 4.15
CA SER A 80 16.46 -2.01 4.29
C SER A 80 16.66 -3.01 3.16
N PRO A 81 17.81 -2.99 2.46
CA PRO A 81 18.07 -3.96 1.40
C PRO A 81 18.22 -5.37 1.98
N GLU A 82 18.07 -6.37 1.11
CA GLU A 82 18.29 -7.75 1.53
C GLU A 82 19.73 -7.92 2.00
N GLU A 83 19.91 -8.77 3.02
CA GLU A 83 21.22 -9.10 3.55
C GLU A 83 22.07 -9.71 2.44
N GLY A 84 23.31 -9.22 2.30
CA GLY A 84 24.21 -9.72 1.28
C GLY A 84 24.01 -9.11 -0.11
N ALA A 85 23.10 -8.16 -0.28
CA ALA A 85 22.91 -7.51 -1.56
C ALA A 85 24.21 -6.78 -1.99
N PRO A 86 24.64 -6.96 -3.25
CA PRO A 86 25.91 -6.39 -3.71
C PRO A 86 25.84 -4.90 -4.03
N HIS A 87 24.64 -4.30 -3.92
CA HIS A 87 24.42 -2.88 -4.21
C HIS A 87 23.71 -2.21 -3.03
N ARG A 88 23.55 -0.89 -3.12
CA ARG A 88 22.88 -0.08 -2.09
C ARG A 88 21.48 0.38 -2.52
N LEU A 89 20.95 -0.17 -3.59
CA LEU A 89 19.63 0.20 -4.09
C LEU A 89 18.56 -0.38 -3.18
N ARG A 90 17.51 0.41 -2.96
CA ARG A 90 16.36 0.00 -2.15
C ARG A 90 15.12 -0.01 -3.02
N GLU A 91 14.42 -1.12 -3.02
CA GLU A 91 13.19 -1.24 -3.81
C GLU A 91 12.07 -0.47 -3.15
N SER A 92 11.36 0.34 -3.92
CA SER A 92 10.28 1.17 -3.38
C SER A 92 9.03 1.21 -4.25
N SER A 93 9.02 0.57 -5.42
CA SER A 93 7.79 0.50 -6.21
C SER A 93 7.77 -0.72 -7.12
N TRP A 94 6.56 -1.20 -7.39
CA TRP A 94 6.31 -2.39 -8.20
C TRP A 94 5.10 -2.15 -9.09
N PHE A 95 5.15 -2.66 -10.32
CA PHE A 95 4.08 -2.53 -11.30
C PHE A 95 3.53 -3.90 -11.63
N PHE A 96 2.21 -4.02 -11.74
CA PHE A 96 1.57 -5.29 -12.07
C PHE A 96 0.19 -5.07 -12.70
N THR A 97 -0.23 -6.04 -13.49
CA THR A 97 -1.52 -6.01 -14.17
C THR A 97 -2.45 -7.10 -13.65
N GLU A 98 -1.94 -8.03 -12.86
CA GLU A 98 -2.70 -9.12 -12.26
C GLU A 98 -2.32 -9.25 -10.78
N LEU A 99 -3.26 -9.71 -9.98
CA LEU A 99 -3.03 -9.96 -8.57
C LEU A 99 -3.40 -11.42 -8.27
N ASP A 100 -2.52 -12.32 -8.71
CA ASP A 100 -2.67 -13.74 -8.41
C ASP A 100 -2.18 -14.04 -6.98
N ASP A 101 -2.34 -15.29 -6.53
CA ASP A 101 -2.00 -15.67 -5.16
C ASP A 101 -0.52 -15.43 -4.83
N ALA A 102 0.38 -15.71 -5.78
CA ALA A 102 1.81 -15.50 -5.57
C ALA A 102 2.15 -14.03 -5.44
N THR A 103 1.54 -13.18 -6.28
CA THR A 103 1.75 -11.73 -6.24
C THR A 103 1.19 -11.15 -4.94
N GLU A 104 0.01 -11.60 -4.53
CA GLU A 104 -0.59 -11.16 -3.27
C GLU A 104 0.27 -11.55 -2.07
N ALA A 105 0.79 -12.78 -2.05
CA ALA A 105 1.67 -13.22 -0.98
C ALA A 105 2.96 -12.38 -0.91
N LYS A 106 3.51 -12.03 -2.07
CA LYS A 106 4.71 -11.20 -2.12
C LYS A 106 4.41 -9.77 -1.62
N LEU A 107 3.27 -9.21 -2.01
CA LEU A 107 2.87 -7.89 -1.50
C LEU A 107 2.70 -7.91 0.02
N ALA A 108 2.17 -8.99 0.58
CA ALA A 108 2.04 -9.12 2.04
C ALA A 108 3.41 -9.08 2.73
N GLU A 109 4.41 -9.76 2.15
CA GLU A 109 5.78 -9.70 2.68
C GLU A 109 6.33 -8.27 2.62
N ILE A 110 6.10 -7.58 1.50
CA ILE A 110 6.57 -6.21 1.29
C ILE A 110 5.93 -5.28 2.33
N VAL A 111 4.63 -5.40 2.54
CA VAL A 111 3.90 -4.58 3.51
C VAL A 111 4.40 -4.84 4.93
N ARG A 112 4.59 -6.12 5.28
CA ARG A 112 5.05 -6.50 6.62
C ARG A 112 6.42 -5.90 6.93
N LYS A 113 7.34 -5.99 5.97
CA LYS A 113 8.68 -5.41 6.11
C LYS A 113 8.61 -3.88 6.18
N ALA A 114 7.82 -3.26 5.30
CA ALA A 114 7.71 -1.81 5.23
C ALA A 114 7.19 -1.21 6.54
N ALA A 115 6.29 -1.91 7.21
CA ALA A 115 5.68 -1.45 8.46
C ALA A 115 6.51 -1.78 9.71
N SER A 116 7.55 -2.56 9.58
CA SER A 116 8.36 -2.99 10.71
C SER A 116 9.28 -1.90 11.27
#